data_def00122e2bb3841dab5d1ceb38d043c
#
_entry.id   def00122e2bb3841dab5d1ceb38d043c
#
_cell.length_a   1.000
_cell.length_b   1.000
_cell.length_c   1.000
_cell.angle_alpha   90.00
_cell.angle_beta   90.00
_cell.angle_gamma   90.00
#
_symmetry.space_group_name_H-M   'P 1'
#
loop_
_entity.id
_entity.type
_entity.pdbx_description
1 polymer ?
#
loop_
_entity_poly.entity_id
_entity_poly.type
_entity_poly.pdbx_seq_one_letter_code
_entity_poly.pdbx_strand_id
1 'polypeptide(L)'
;PSPDYQVERQADNSPQTLADRKAHDNFMTYLQETDYPVLSEEGKHLPYEKRAQWDTLWIVDPLDGTKEFIKRNGEFTVNIALVKEGVPVFGVIYVPVKETLYWGEVATGAYKMEGVTGRAGRSLEEMKASAFRMPCAETNEVFVIVASRSHLSAETEEYIEEKRKIYPHVELVSVGSSIKICKVCEGLADEYPRFAPTKEWDTAAGQAIAKES
;
A
#
# COMPACT_ATOMS: atom_id res chain seq x y z
N PRO A 1 -28.35 -12.40 -5.60
CA PRO A 1 -27.32 -13.42 -5.65
C PRO A 1 -26.01 -12.76 -5.25
N SER A 2 -25.36 -13.29 -4.23
CA SER A 2 -24.00 -12.84 -3.85
C SER A 2 -23.11 -13.08 -5.07
N PRO A 3 -22.31 -12.11 -5.54
CA PRO A 3 -21.33 -12.43 -6.57
C PRO A 3 -20.41 -13.51 -6.00
N ASP A 4 -20.25 -14.57 -6.76
CA ASP A 4 -19.32 -15.64 -6.45
C ASP A 4 -17.92 -15.07 -6.68
N TYR A 5 -17.21 -14.74 -5.58
CA TYR A 5 -15.85 -14.22 -5.64
C TYR A 5 -14.83 -15.30 -6.01
N GLN A 6 -15.27 -16.56 -6.15
CA GLN A 6 -14.40 -17.72 -6.37
C GLN A 6 -13.17 -17.65 -5.43
N VAL A 7 -13.44 -17.56 -4.13
CA VAL A 7 -12.40 -17.49 -3.11
C VAL A 7 -11.67 -18.83 -3.02
N GLU A 8 -10.39 -18.80 -3.30
CA GLU A 8 -9.46 -19.92 -3.08
C GLU A 8 -8.57 -19.61 -1.89
N ARG A 9 -7.85 -20.59 -1.38
CA ARG A 9 -6.87 -20.39 -0.30
C ARG A 9 -5.48 -20.67 -0.83
N GLN A 10 -4.57 -19.74 -0.58
CA GLN A 10 -3.15 -19.89 -0.89
C GLN A 10 -2.46 -20.85 0.09
N ALA A 11 -1.22 -21.19 -0.17
CA ALA A 11 -0.45 -22.12 0.67
C ALA A 11 -0.28 -21.63 2.13
N ASP A 12 -0.29 -20.34 2.37
CA ASP A 12 -0.26 -19.70 3.68
C ASP A 12 -1.66 -19.50 4.30
N ASN A 13 -2.69 -20.08 3.68
CA ASN A 13 -4.09 -20.01 4.11
C ASN A 13 -4.76 -18.62 3.92
N SER A 14 -4.11 -17.65 3.26
CA SER A 14 -4.71 -16.38 2.87
C SER A 14 -5.78 -16.57 1.79
N PRO A 15 -6.84 -15.75 1.77
CA PRO A 15 -7.84 -15.81 0.72
C PRO A 15 -7.29 -15.17 -0.56
N GLN A 16 -7.52 -15.82 -1.70
CA GLN A 16 -7.31 -15.28 -3.04
C GLN A 16 -8.66 -15.23 -3.76
N THR A 17 -8.93 -14.19 -4.51
CA THR A 17 -10.15 -14.07 -5.30
C THR A 17 -9.84 -14.00 -6.79
N LEU A 18 -10.87 -14.12 -7.62
CA LEU A 18 -10.74 -13.87 -9.05
C LEU A 18 -10.28 -12.44 -9.36
N ALA A 19 -10.57 -11.47 -8.46
CA ALA A 19 -10.15 -10.08 -8.63
C ALA A 19 -8.63 -9.95 -8.51
N ASP A 20 -8.01 -10.60 -7.52
CA ASP A 20 -6.55 -10.63 -7.32
C ASP A 20 -5.84 -11.12 -8.60
N ARG A 21 -6.30 -12.27 -9.13
CA ARG A 21 -5.72 -12.86 -10.35
C ARG A 21 -5.88 -11.97 -11.58
N LYS A 22 -7.08 -11.43 -11.81
CA LYS A 22 -7.34 -10.54 -12.95
C LYS A 22 -6.55 -9.24 -12.87
N ALA A 23 -6.37 -8.69 -11.67
CA ALA A 23 -5.54 -7.52 -11.46
C ALA A 23 -4.08 -7.84 -11.74
N HIS A 24 -3.58 -8.98 -11.23
CA HIS A 24 -2.23 -9.47 -11.52
C HIS A 24 -1.99 -9.59 -13.05
N ASP A 25 -2.85 -10.33 -13.74
CA ASP A 25 -2.71 -10.55 -15.19
C ASP A 25 -2.68 -9.21 -15.96
N ASN A 26 -3.54 -8.27 -15.55
CA ASN A 26 -3.58 -6.95 -16.18
C ASN A 26 -2.28 -6.16 -15.94
N PHE A 27 -1.75 -6.13 -14.72
CA PHE A 27 -0.49 -5.44 -14.44
C PHE A 27 0.69 -6.07 -15.17
N MET A 28 0.73 -7.40 -15.26
CA MET A 28 1.78 -8.12 -15.99
C MET A 28 1.82 -7.73 -17.47
N THR A 29 0.71 -7.38 -18.11
CA THR A 29 0.72 -6.93 -19.52
C THR A 29 1.54 -5.66 -19.74
N TYR A 30 1.62 -4.78 -18.73
CA TYR A 30 2.40 -3.53 -18.80
C TYR A 30 3.80 -3.68 -18.23
N LEU A 31 3.95 -4.37 -17.10
CA LEU A 31 5.23 -4.46 -16.41
C LEU A 31 6.23 -5.37 -17.15
N GLN A 32 5.74 -6.36 -17.90
CA GLN A 32 6.56 -7.21 -18.74
C GLN A 32 7.14 -6.48 -19.97
N GLU A 33 6.62 -5.30 -20.33
CA GLU A 33 7.21 -4.45 -21.36
C GLU A 33 8.49 -3.76 -20.86
N THR A 34 8.76 -3.80 -19.57
CA THR A 34 10.00 -3.30 -18.98
C THR A 34 11.04 -4.42 -18.87
N ASP A 35 12.33 -4.07 -18.84
CA ASP A 35 13.43 -5.03 -18.68
C ASP A 35 13.60 -5.54 -17.23
N TYR A 36 12.69 -5.18 -16.32
CA TYR A 36 12.82 -5.52 -14.91
C TYR A 36 11.97 -6.72 -14.51
N PRO A 37 12.51 -7.65 -13.70
CA PRO A 37 11.73 -8.74 -13.15
C PRO A 37 10.62 -8.22 -12.23
N VAL A 38 9.54 -9.02 -12.10
CA VAL A 38 8.39 -8.71 -11.28
C VAL A 38 8.27 -9.72 -10.15
N LEU A 39 8.23 -9.22 -8.91
CA LEU A 39 7.82 -9.96 -7.71
C LEU A 39 6.39 -9.57 -7.38
N SER A 40 5.44 -10.46 -7.60
CA SER A 40 4.02 -10.23 -7.30
C SER A 40 3.52 -11.24 -6.28
N GLU A 41 2.61 -10.84 -5.40
CA GLU A 41 1.93 -11.75 -4.46
C GLU A 41 1.28 -12.93 -5.19
N GLU A 42 0.64 -12.67 -6.33
CA GLU A 42 -0.05 -13.68 -7.15
C GLU A 42 0.86 -14.39 -8.16
N GLY A 43 2.14 -14.04 -8.15
CA GLY A 43 3.12 -14.55 -9.10
C GLY A 43 3.82 -15.82 -8.62
N LYS A 44 4.76 -16.31 -9.45
CA LYS A 44 5.68 -17.37 -9.05
C LYS A 44 6.66 -16.86 -7.99
N HIS A 45 6.59 -17.42 -6.79
CA HIS A 45 7.55 -17.11 -5.72
C HIS A 45 8.88 -17.85 -5.99
N LEU A 46 9.86 -17.10 -6.45
CA LEU A 46 11.22 -17.61 -6.61
C LEU A 46 11.95 -17.60 -5.25
N PRO A 47 12.87 -18.58 -5.02
CA PRO A 47 13.75 -18.55 -3.85
C PRO A 47 14.52 -17.24 -3.74
N TYR A 48 14.78 -16.79 -2.51
CA TYR A 48 15.46 -15.53 -2.25
C TYR A 48 16.82 -15.42 -2.96
N GLU A 49 17.58 -16.51 -3.01
CA GLU A 49 18.91 -16.57 -3.64
C GLU A 49 18.87 -16.20 -5.14
N LYS A 50 17.74 -16.45 -5.81
CA LYS A 50 17.54 -16.03 -7.20
C LYS A 50 17.13 -14.56 -7.28
N ARG A 51 16.26 -14.12 -6.39
CA ARG A 51 15.77 -12.72 -6.34
C ARG A 51 16.84 -11.73 -5.85
N ALA A 52 17.73 -12.16 -4.97
CA ALA A 52 18.84 -11.37 -4.44
C ALA A 52 19.84 -10.89 -5.51
N GLN A 53 19.77 -11.46 -6.72
CA GLN A 53 20.59 -11.05 -7.86
C GLN A 53 19.95 -9.94 -8.70
N TRP A 54 18.74 -9.51 -8.36
CA TRP A 54 18.01 -8.47 -9.07
C TRP A 54 18.36 -7.10 -8.52
N ASP A 55 19.12 -6.32 -9.28
CA ASP A 55 19.45 -4.94 -8.89
C ASP A 55 18.23 -4.02 -8.94
N THR A 56 17.34 -4.26 -9.91
CA THR A 56 16.10 -3.50 -10.09
C THR A 56 14.94 -4.46 -10.34
N LEU A 57 13.82 -4.27 -9.66
CA LEU A 57 12.63 -5.10 -9.82
C LEU A 57 11.35 -4.32 -9.52
N TRP A 58 10.25 -4.78 -10.11
CA TRP A 58 8.90 -4.39 -9.68
C TRP A 58 8.44 -5.27 -8.53
N ILE A 59 7.83 -4.67 -7.52
CA ILE A 59 7.12 -5.38 -6.44
C ILE A 59 5.65 -4.98 -6.51
N VAL A 60 4.75 -5.98 -6.58
CA VAL A 60 3.32 -5.75 -6.82
C VAL A 60 2.47 -6.54 -5.83
N ASP A 61 1.53 -5.85 -5.22
CA ASP A 61 0.36 -6.44 -4.59
C ASP A 61 -0.88 -6.03 -5.38
N PRO A 62 -1.45 -6.95 -6.15
CA PRO A 62 -2.60 -6.63 -7.00
C PRO A 62 -3.86 -6.26 -6.23
N LEU A 63 -4.01 -6.76 -5.00
CA LEU A 63 -5.14 -6.47 -4.12
C LEU A 63 -4.76 -6.69 -2.65
N ASP A 64 -4.10 -5.72 -2.03
CA ASP A 64 -3.84 -5.72 -0.58
C ASP A 64 -5.15 -5.51 0.19
N GLY A 65 -5.43 -6.41 1.11
CA GLY A 65 -6.66 -6.39 1.89
C GLY A 65 -7.78 -7.24 1.30
N THR A 66 -7.49 -8.45 0.83
CA THR A 66 -8.49 -9.38 0.27
C THR A 66 -9.63 -9.68 1.25
N LYS A 67 -9.36 -9.70 2.56
CA LYS A 67 -10.41 -9.85 3.60
C LYS A 67 -11.38 -8.66 3.60
N GLU A 68 -10.87 -7.46 3.45
CA GLU A 68 -11.63 -6.21 3.38
C GLU A 68 -12.42 -6.12 2.07
N PHE A 69 -11.83 -6.59 0.97
CA PHE A 69 -12.51 -6.73 -0.31
C PHE A 69 -13.72 -7.67 -0.22
N ILE A 70 -13.55 -8.86 0.36
CA ILE A 70 -14.63 -9.85 0.58
C ILE A 70 -15.73 -9.27 1.47
N LYS A 71 -15.36 -8.51 2.53
CA LYS A 71 -16.29 -7.83 3.43
C LYS A 71 -16.97 -6.60 2.81
N ARG A 72 -16.50 -6.13 1.64
CA ARG A 72 -17.00 -4.94 0.94
C ARG A 72 -16.95 -3.65 1.76
N ASN A 73 -15.96 -3.49 2.62
CA ASN A 73 -15.81 -2.27 3.40
C ASN A 73 -15.02 -1.17 2.68
N GLY A 74 -14.47 -1.47 1.48
CA GLY A 74 -13.76 -0.51 0.64
C GLY A 74 -12.33 -0.22 1.09
N GLU A 75 -11.80 -0.93 2.08
CA GLU A 75 -10.48 -0.70 2.65
C GLU A 75 -9.42 -1.65 2.05
N PHE A 76 -9.36 -1.73 0.74
CA PHE A 76 -8.35 -2.49 0.00
C PHE A 76 -7.63 -1.59 -0.99
N THR A 77 -6.40 -1.95 -1.34
CA THR A 77 -5.54 -1.15 -2.22
C THR A 77 -4.86 -2.00 -3.29
N VAL A 78 -4.35 -1.33 -4.31
CA VAL A 78 -3.41 -1.87 -5.28
C VAL A 78 -2.07 -1.22 -5.00
N ASN A 79 -1.00 -2.00 -4.84
CA ASN A 79 0.33 -1.49 -4.52
C ASN A 79 1.33 -1.91 -5.61
N ILE A 80 2.07 -0.93 -6.14
CA ILE A 80 3.13 -1.17 -7.12
C ILE A 80 4.35 -0.35 -6.72
N ALA A 81 5.52 -0.99 -6.66
CA ALA A 81 6.78 -0.32 -6.36
C ALA A 81 7.88 -0.70 -7.35
N LEU A 82 8.73 0.25 -7.69
CA LEU A 82 10.03 -0.01 -8.30
C LEU A 82 11.09 0.04 -7.20
N VAL A 83 11.83 -1.04 -7.09
CA VAL A 83 12.93 -1.18 -6.11
C VAL A 83 14.25 -1.26 -6.87
N LYS A 84 15.22 -0.47 -6.46
CA LYS A 84 16.57 -0.45 -7.00
C LYS A 84 17.57 -0.66 -5.87
N GLU A 85 18.46 -1.64 -6.02
CA GLU A 85 19.50 -1.97 -5.02
C GLU A 85 18.90 -2.16 -3.60
N GLY A 86 17.73 -2.82 -3.53
CA GLY A 86 17.01 -3.07 -2.28
C GLY A 86 16.26 -1.86 -1.69
N VAL A 87 16.26 -0.71 -2.38
CA VAL A 87 15.59 0.52 -1.94
C VAL A 87 14.39 0.82 -2.85
N PRO A 88 13.16 0.97 -2.31
CA PRO A 88 12.03 1.48 -3.08
C PRO A 88 12.29 2.92 -3.54
N VAL A 89 12.33 3.12 -4.87
CA VAL A 89 12.62 4.43 -5.51
C VAL A 89 11.37 5.06 -6.13
N PHE A 90 10.35 4.26 -6.39
CA PHE A 90 9.05 4.70 -6.87
C PHE A 90 7.97 3.81 -6.24
N GLY A 91 6.85 4.40 -5.88
CA GLY A 91 5.71 3.68 -5.31
C GLY A 91 4.39 4.28 -5.73
N VAL A 92 3.42 3.42 -5.96
CA VAL A 92 2.04 3.77 -6.25
C VAL A 92 1.12 2.95 -5.35
N ILE A 93 0.17 3.61 -4.70
CA ILE A 93 -0.94 2.99 -3.99
C ILE A 93 -2.24 3.57 -4.54
N TYR A 94 -3.12 2.71 -5.02
CA TYR A 94 -4.45 3.10 -5.47
C TYR A 94 -5.52 2.52 -4.55
N VAL A 95 -6.47 3.35 -4.14
CA VAL A 95 -7.64 2.98 -3.32
C VAL A 95 -8.87 2.98 -4.22
N PRO A 96 -9.28 1.83 -4.80
CA PRO A 96 -10.27 1.80 -5.88
C PRO A 96 -11.64 2.37 -5.50
N VAL A 97 -12.12 2.05 -4.29
CA VAL A 97 -13.46 2.50 -3.83
C VAL A 97 -13.50 4.01 -3.56
N LYS A 98 -12.36 4.60 -3.25
CA LYS A 98 -12.22 6.05 -3.01
C LYS A 98 -11.74 6.81 -4.23
N GLU A 99 -11.44 6.09 -5.33
CA GLU A 99 -10.88 6.68 -6.55
C GLU A 99 -9.66 7.56 -6.26
N THR A 100 -8.85 7.16 -5.27
CA THR A 100 -7.72 7.95 -4.79
C THR A 100 -6.41 7.25 -5.13
N LEU A 101 -5.52 7.98 -5.75
CA LEU A 101 -4.17 7.56 -6.13
C LEU A 101 -3.13 8.28 -5.29
N TYR A 102 -2.19 7.53 -4.75
CA TYR A 102 -1.00 8.03 -4.08
C TYR A 102 0.22 7.56 -4.84
N TRP A 103 1.22 8.43 -5.00
CA TRP A 103 2.51 8.03 -5.55
C TRP A 103 3.63 8.85 -4.96
N GLY A 104 4.82 8.27 -4.95
CA GLY A 104 6.07 8.93 -4.57
C GLY A 104 7.21 8.45 -5.45
N GLU A 105 8.10 9.36 -5.77
CA GLU A 105 9.29 9.11 -6.58
C GLU A 105 10.47 9.88 -5.99
N VAL A 106 11.59 9.18 -5.82
CA VAL A 106 12.82 9.74 -5.22
C VAL A 106 13.19 11.07 -5.89
N ALA A 107 13.47 12.08 -5.07
CA ALA A 107 13.83 13.44 -5.43
C ALA A 107 12.73 14.25 -6.15
N THR A 108 11.52 13.73 -6.32
CA THR A 108 10.41 14.49 -6.92
C THR A 108 9.29 14.79 -5.94
N GLY A 109 9.18 14.01 -4.86
CA GLY A 109 8.20 14.15 -3.80
C GLY A 109 7.07 13.15 -3.88
N ALA A 110 6.14 13.24 -2.93
CA ALA A 110 4.96 12.40 -2.84
C ALA A 110 3.68 13.20 -3.09
N TYR A 111 2.69 12.55 -3.71
CA TYR A 111 1.48 13.20 -4.21
C TYR A 111 0.25 12.35 -3.95
N LYS A 112 -0.89 13.02 -3.77
CA LYS A 112 -2.23 12.44 -3.68
C LYS A 112 -3.13 13.05 -4.73
N MET A 113 -3.89 12.22 -5.44
CA MET A 113 -4.88 12.66 -6.42
C MET A 113 -6.22 11.94 -6.18
N GLU A 114 -7.30 12.69 -6.15
CA GLU A 114 -8.66 12.18 -5.96
C GLU A 114 -9.43 12.18 -7.28
N GLY A 115 -10.52 11.39 -7.36
CA GLY A 115 -11.36 11.27 -8.55
C GLY A 115 -10.66 10.57 -9.72
N VAL A 116 -9.73 9.67 -9.43
CA VAL A 116 -9.04 8.88 -10.46
C VAL A 116 -9.93 7.73 -10.88
N THR A 117 -10.73 7.96 -11.94
CA THR A 117 -11.62 6.97 -12.53
C THR A 117 -11.11 6.53 -13.90
N GLY A 118 -10.96 5.23 -14.11
CA GLY A 118 -10.73 4.67 -15.44
C GLY A 118 -9.44 5.09 -16.13
N ARG A 119 -9.45 5.12 -17.45
CA ARG A 119 -8.28 5.34 -18.29
C ARG A 119 -7.77 6.77 -18.19
N ALA A 120 -6.67 6.96 -17.51
CA ALA A 120 -5.96 8.23 -17.52
C ALA A 120 -5.11 8.32 -18.80
N GLY A 121 -5.55 9.13 -19.76
CA GLY A 121 -4.71 9.60 -20.86
C GLY A 121 -3.90 10.83 -20.44
N ARG A 122 -3.60 11.01 -19.15
CA ARG A 122 -2.88 12.18 -18.62
C ARG A 122 -1.40 11.88 -18.51
N SER A 123 -0.58 12.86 -18.87
CA SER A 123 0.85 12.80 -18.59
C SER A 123 1.12 12.92 -17.08
N LEU A 124 2.31 12.50 -16.64
CA LEU A 124 2.71 12.65 -15.23
C LEU A 124 2.70 14.11 -14.78
N GLU A 125 3.10 15.04 -15.65
CA GLU A 125 3.08 16.47 -15.37
C GLU A 125 1.66 17.00 -15.16
N GLU A 126 0.71 16.58 -15.99
CA GLU A 126 -0.71 16.95 -15.83
C GLU A 126 -1.29 16.37 -14.53
N MET A 127 -0.88 15.16 -14.16
CA MET A 127 -1.27 14.54 -12.89
C MET A 127 -0.69 15.32 -11.71
N LYS A 128 0.61 15.66 -11.73
CA LYS A 128 1.26 16.44 -10.67
C LYS A 128 0.61 17.82 -10.51
N ALA A 129 0.25 18.47 -11.61
CA ALA A 129 -0.39 19.80 -11.60
C ALA A 129 -1.78 19.81 -10.95
N SER A 130 -2.48 18.65 -10.92
CA SER A 130 -3.82 18.49 -10.33
C SER A 130 -3.84 17.73 -9.02
N ALA A 131 -2.68 17.30 -8.52
CA ALA A 131 -2.54 16.54 -7.29
C ALA A 131 -2.16 17.43 -6.10
N PHE A 132 -2.45 16.95 -4.91
CA PHE A 132 -1.95 17.51 -3.66
C PHE A 132 -0.56 16.95 -3.37
N ARG A 133 0.41 17.81 -3.10
CA ARG A 133 1.71 17.37 -2.59
C ARG A 133 1.56 16.96 -1.12
N MET A 134 2.12 15.84 -0.74
CA MET A 134 2.07 15.37 0.65
C MET A 134 3.30 15.84 1.46
N PRO A 135 3.17 16.02 2.79
CA PRO A 135 1.92 15.89 3.55
C PRO A 135 0.93 17.00 3.20
N CYS A 136 -0.37 16.73 3.21
CA CYS A 136 -1.40 17.69 2.76
C CYS A 136 -2.49 17.94 3.82
N ALA A 137 -2.43 17.26 4.96
CA ALA A 137 -3.31 17.54 6.10
C ALA A 137 -2.77 18.70 6.94
N GLU A 138 -3.67 19.40 7.61
CA GLU A 138 -3.29 20.33 8.68
C GLU A 138 -2.74 19.55 9.89
N THR A 139 -1.78 20.14 10.61
CA THR A 139 -1.19 19.52 11.80
C THR A 139 -2.24 19.33 12.88
N ASN A 140 -2.34 18.14 13.42
CA ASN A 140 -3.25 17.82 14.53
C ASN A 140 -2.59 18.16 15.88
N GLU A 141 -3.39 18.67 16.83
CA GLU A 141 -2.97 18.81 18.24
C GLU A 141 -2.96 17.47 18.99
N VAL A 142 -3.51 16.42 18.38
CA VAL A 142 -3.66 15.08 18.95
C VAL A 142 -2.67 14.14 18.26
N PHE A 143 -1.96 13.33 19.04
CA PHE A 143 -1.07 12.31 18.50
C PHE A 143 -1.90 11.13 17.97
N VAL A 144 -1.87 10.90 16.68
CA VAL A 144 -2.68 9.89 15.99
C VAL A 144 -1.85 8.67 15.61
N ILE A 145 -2.22 7.50 16.12
CA ILE A 145 -1.65 6.22 15.72
C ILE A 145 -2.66 5.51 14.81
N VAL A 146 -2.20 5.09 13.63
CA VAL A 146 -3.00 4.22 12.78
C VAL A 146 -2.60 2.76 12.98
N ALA A 147 -3.57 1.88 13.18
CA ALA A 147 -3.33 0.46 13.42
C ALA A 147 -4.24 -0.45 12.58
N SER A 148 -3.92 -1.73 12.54
CA SER A 148 -4.73 -2.72 11.85
C SER A 148 -6.03 -2.97 12.60
N ARG A 149 -7.15 -2.99 11.88
CA ARG A 149 -8.47 -3.33 12.46
C ARG A 149 -8.57 -4.78 12.90
N SER A 150 -7.90 -5.67 12.19
CA SER A 150 -8.07 -7.12 12.35
C SER A 150 -6.89 -7.80 13.05
N HIS A 151 -5.78 -7.10 13.27
CA HIS A 151 -4.53 -7.68 13.76
C HIS A 151 -3.80 -6.69 14.69
N LEU A 152 -4.44 -6.34 15.79
CA LEU A 152 -3.75 -5.65 16.90
C LEU A 152 -2.99 -6.72 17.69
N SER A 153 -1.66 -6.68 17.67
CA SER A 153 -0.83 -7.58 18.46
C SER A 153 -0.55 -7.02 19.85
N ALA A 154 -0.15 -7.87 20.79
CA ALA A 154 0.18 -7.43 22.15
C ALA A 154 1.30 -6.38 22.15
N GLU A 155 2.29 -6.53 21.27
CA GLU A 155 3.39 -5.57 21.11
C GLU A 155 2.88 -4.22 20.59
N THR A 156 1.86 -4.22 19.73
CA THR A 156 1.23 -2.98 19.26
C THR A 156 0.45 -2.31 20.37
N GLU A 157 -0.26 -3.08 21.19
CA GLU A 157 -0.98 -2.54 22.36
C GLU A 157 -0.01 -1.93 23.37
N GLU A 158 1.09 -2.61 23.70
CA GLU A 158 2.13 -2.12 24.58
C GLU A 158 2.74 -0.80 24.06
N TYR A 159 3.05 -0.76 22.76
CA TYR A 159 3.55 0.46 22.11
C TYR A 159 2.57 1.65 22.24
N ILE A 160 1.28 1.42 22.03
CA ILE A 160 0.25 2.44 22.17
C ILE A 160 0.19 2.95 23.63
N GLU A 161 0.26 2.04 24.62
CA GLU A 161 0.27 2.42 26.04
C GLU A 161 1.51 3.24 26.42
N GLU A 162 2.67 2.96 25.81
CA GLU A 162 3.88 3.78 26.00
C GLU A 162 3.68 5.20 25.44
N LYS A 163 3.09 5.32 24.25
CA LYS A 163 2.79 6.65 23.66
C LYS A 163 1.80 7.44 24.50
N ARG A 164 0.81 6.80 25.11
CA ARG A 164 -0.14 7.45 26.04
C ARG A 164 0.53 8.02 27.31
N LYS A 165 1.71 7.52 27.67
CA LYS A 165 2.49 8.10 28.78
C LYS A 165 3.23 9.37 28.37
N ILE A 166 3.51 9.55 27.09
CA ILE A 166 4.30 10.66 26.53
C ILE A 166 3.40 11.79 26.06
N TYR A 167 2.30 11.44 25.37
CA TYR A 167 1.38 12.41 24.76
C TYR A 167 0.08 12.53 25.57
N PRO A 168 -0.39 13.75 25.84
CA PRO A 168 -1.63 13.97 26.63
C PRO A 168 -2.88 13.34 26.02
N HIS A 169 -2.93 13.33 24.68
CA HIS A 169 -4.02 12.74 23.91
C HIS A 169 -3.47 11.89 22.79
N VAL A 170 -3.81 10.60 22.79
CA VAL A 170 -3.48 9.63 21.73
C VAL A 170 -4.77 9.10 21.15
N GLU A 171 -4.99 9.36 19.88
CA GLU A 171 -6.09 8.80 19.10
C GLU A 171 -5.64 7.55 18.36
N LEU A 172 -6.49 6.53 18.34
CA LEU A 172 -6.27 5.30 17.59
C LEU A 172 -7.24 5.22 16.42
N VAL A 173 -6.71 5.27 15.20
CA VAL A 173 -7.47 5.11 13.96
C VAL A 173 -7.25 3.73 13.39
N SER A 174 -8.34 2.99 13.11
CA SER A 174 -8.26 1.64 12.55
C SER A 174 -8.75 1.61 11.11
N VAL A 175 -7.87 1.24 10.19
CA VAL A 175 -8.19 1.03 8.76
C VAL A 175 -7.49 -0.21 8.22
N GLY A 176 -8.00 -0.73 7.09
CA GLY A 176 -7.42 -1.88 6.39
C GLY A 176 -6.27 -1.50 5.44
N SER A 177 -5.57 -2.51 4.97
CA SER A 177 -4.56 -2.48 3.90
C SER A 177 -3.50 -1.36 4.02
N SER A 178 -2.86 -0.99 2.92
CA SER A 178 -1.86 0.08 2.81
C SER A 178 -2.44 1.49 2.97
N ILE A 179 -3.78 1.65 3.15
CA ILE A 179 -4.40 2.92 3.53
C ILE A 179 -3.79 3.46 4.83
N LYS A 180 -3.33 2.60 5.72
CA LYS A 180 -2.62 2.99 6.95
C LYS A 180 -1.37 3.83 6.66
N ILE A 181 -0.56 3.39 5.71
CA ILE A 181 0.64 4.12 5.29
C ILE A 181 0.25 5.43 4.61
N CYS A 182 -0.77 5.40 3.75
CA CYS A 182 -1.27 6.62 3.11
C CYS A 182 -1.69 7.69 4.12
N LYS A 183 -2.33 7.30 5.24
CA LYS A 183 -2.72 8.26 6.29
C LYS A 183 -1.52 8.92 6.96
N VAL A 184 -0.43 8.19 7.17
CA VAL A 184 0.84 8.78 7.67
C VAL A 184 1.41 9.74 6.64
N CYS A 185 1.47 9.34 5.37
CA CYS A 185 1.98 10.19 4.29
C CYS A 185 1.16 11.47 4.08
N GLU A 186 -0.16 11.41 4.30
CA GLU A 186 -1.04 12.58 4.23
C GLU A 186 -0.82 13.55 5.41
N GLY A 187 -0.21 13.12 6.51
CA GLY A 187 -0.15 13.84 7.77
C GLY A 187 -1.41 13.69 8.63
N LEU A 188 -2.29 12.74 8.32
CA LEU A 188 -3.50 12.43 9.08
C LEU A 188 -3.24 11.48 10.26
N ALA A 189 -2.06 10.87 10.31
CA ALA A 189 -1.58 10.08 11.42
C ALA A 189 -0.07 10.31 11.58
N ASP A 190 0.39 10.23 12.82
CA ASP A 190 1.79 10.44 13.16
C ASP A 190 2.59 9.14 12.99
N GLU A 191 1.99 8.01 13.33
CA GLU A 191 2.69 6.72 13.32
C GLU A 191 1.80 5.55 12.87
N TYR A 192 2.45 4.57 12.22
CA TYR A 192 1.91 3.25 11.94
C TYR A 192 2.86 2.16 12.48
N PRO A 193 2.71 1.72 13.74
CA PRO A 193 3.50 0.62 14.28
C PRO A 193 3.10 -0.71 13.64
N ARG A 194 4.09 -1.46 13.15
CA ARG A 194 3.89 -2.78 12.55
C ARG A 194 4.90 -3.77 13.10
N PHE A 195 4.52 -4.54 14.15
CA PHE A 195 5.35 -5.58 14.77
C PHE A 195 5.06 -6.98 14.21
N ALA A 196 3.86 -7.20 13.68
CA ALA A 196 3.51 -8.48 13.07
C ALA A 196 4.25 -8.67 11.73
N PRO A 197 4.54 -9.93 11.34
CA PRO A 197 5.14 -10.24 10.04
C PRO A 197 4.38 -9.61 8.87
N THR A 198 5.13 -9.19 7.86
CA THR A 198 4.63 -8.57 6.64
C THR A 198 5.45 -9.04 5.44
N LYS A 199 4.95 -8.85 4.24
CA LYS A 199 5.63 -9.20 3.00
C LYS A 199 6.17 -7.94 2.32
N GLU A 200 7.10 -8.13 1.39
CA GLU A 200 7.69 -7.02 0.64
C GLU A 200 6.65 -6.21 -0.11
N TRP A 201 5.65 -6.85 -0.68
CA TRP A 201 4.59 -6.20 -1.47
C TRP A 201 3.59 -5.42 -0.63
N ASP A 202 3.43 -5.72 0.67
CA ASP A 202 2.60 -4.95 1.60
C ASP A 202 3.17 -3.55 1.87
N THR A 203 4.50 -3.37 1.75
CA THR A 203 5.18 -2.18 2.29
C THR A 203 6.02 -1.40 1.29
N ALA A 204 6.53 -2.02 0.23
CA ALA A 204 7.48 -1.38 -0.68
C ALA A 204 6.95 -0.08 -1.32
N ALA A 205 5.70 -0.09 -1.82
CA ALA A 205 5.07 1.09 -2.40
C ALA A 205 4.89 2.20 -1.36
N GLY A 206 4.36 1.83 -0.19
CA GLY A 206 4.17 2.77 0.92
C GLY A 206 5.47 3.37 1.43
N GLN A 207 6.55 2.58 1.47
CA GLN A 207 7.88 3.07 1.88
C GLN A 207 8.41 4.11 0.90
N ALA A 208 8.28 3.91 -0.42
CA ALA A 208 8.70 4.89 -1.40
C ALA A 208 7.92 6.21 -1.24
N ILE A 209 6.60 6.14 -1.02
CA ILE A 209 5.75 7.31 -0.82
C ILE A 209 6.12 8.02 0.48
N ALA A 210 6.25 7.29 1.60
CA ALA A 210 6.52 7.87 2.91
C ALA A 210 7.90 8.54 3.03
N LYS A 211 8.88 8.12 2.23
CA LYS A 211 10.20 8.78 2.21
C LYS A 211 10.19 10.15 1.53
N GLU A 212 9.21 10.41 0.70
CA GLU A 212 9.10 11.60 -0.13
C GLU A 212 7.96 12.54 0.31
N SER A 213 7.16 12.09 1.31
CA SER A 213 6.09 12.88 1.95
C SER A 213 6.60 13.80 3.05
#